data_ad2102fe5efe6e8b9d26d91159dee301
#
_entry.id   ad2102fe5efe6e8b9d26d91159dee301
#
_cell.length_a   1.000
_cell.length_b   1.000
_cell.length_c   1.000
_cell.angle_alpha   90.00
_cell.angle_beta   90.00
_cell.angle_gamma   90.00
#
_symmetry.space_group_name_H-M   'P 1'
#
loop_
_entity.id
_entity.type
_entity.pdbx_description
1 polymer ?
#
loop_
_entity_poly.entity_id
_entity_poly.type
_entity_poly.pdbx_seq_one_letter_code
_entity_poly.pdbx_strand_id
1 'polypeptide(L)'
;MLCVGLNGCAWTLITAADATGSVIQAGYAIASNYSSPTFVNGHPAAISTVCIEVNQLVSVGDFVPALQLALNRRGIRSAVYNPGTAPASCEARLVYNASVDYGKRSFNDNPVQYLSVIDLTLLQQGQILVTARYQTGELGMDRFSNASVKLNGMIEKMVVDRTELRPRTIQTSQVN
;
A
#
# COMPACT_ATOMS: atom_id res chain seq x y z
N MET A 1 -15.62 55.79 -7.39
CA MET A 1 -15.08 55.43 -6.08
C MET A 1 -14.86 53.93 -6.06
N LEU A 2 -13.63 53.50 -5.93
CA LEU A 2 -13.11 52.15 -6.17
C LEU A 2 -13.60 51.17 -5.12
N CYS A 3 -14.08 50.00 -5.53
CA CYS A 3 -14.09 48.79 -4.70
C CYS A 3 -13.07 47.80 -5.25
N VAL A 4 -11.97 47.68 -4.54
CA VAL A 4 -10.89 46.73 -4.79
C VAL A 4 -11.40 45.36 -4.32
N GLY A 5 -11.60 44.44 -5.24
CA GLY A 5 -11.90 43.04 -4.95
C GLY A 5 -10.62 42.33 -4.49
N LEU A 6 -10.60 41.93 -3.24
CA LEU A 6 -9.58 41.05 -2.66
C LEU A 6 -9.89 39.62 -3.05
N ASN A 7 -9.12 39.07 -3.98
CA ASN A 7 -9.07 37.66 -4.27
C ASN A 7 -8.38 36.90 -3.14
N GLY A 8 -9.17 36.55 -2.12
CA GLY A 8 -8.73 35.72 -1.00
C GLY A 8 -9.45 34.37 -1.01
N CYS A 9 -9.38 33.60 -2.09
CA CYS A 9 -10.09 32.34 -2.24
C CYS A 9 -9.21 31.10 -2.16
N ALA A 10 -8.25 31.06 -1.27
CA ALA A 10 -7.50 29.81 -1.07
C ALA A 10 -7.53 29.28 0.36
N TRP A 11 -8.14 30.02 1.31
CA TRP A 11 -8.03 29.67 2.73
C TRP A 11 -9.35 29.36 3.44
N THR A 12 -10.47 29.41 2.76
CA THR A 12 -11.80 29.23 3.39
C THR A 12 -12.38 27.83 3.28
N LEU A 13 -11.61 26.84 2.84
CA LEU A 13 -12.09 25.44 2.81
C LEU A 13 -11.55 24.57 3.96
N ILE A 14 -10.94 25.17 4.96
CA ILE A 14 -10.64 24.49 6.23
C ILE A 14 -11.59 25.04 7.29
N THR A 15 -12.87 24.88 7.12
CA THR A 15 -13.87 25.03 8.17
C THR A 15 -14.13 23.64 8.75
N ALA A 16 -13.41 23.32 9.69
CA ALA A 16 -13.60 23.24 11.11
C ALA A 16 -14.57 22.19 11.65
N ALA A 17 -15.25 21.33 10.91
CA ALA A 17 -16.10 20.30 11.52
C ALA A 17 -15.69 18.86 11.17
N ASP A 18 -14.98 18.66 10.05
CA ASP A 18 -14.50 17.35 9.63
C ASP A 18 -12.97 17.24 9.58
N ALA A 19 -12.30 18.13 10.28
CA ALA A 19 -10.87 18.38 10.12
C ALA A 19 -9.99 17.17 10.48
N THR A 20 -10.38 16.33 11.41
CA THR A 20 -9.55 15.17 11.79
C THR A 20 -9.58 14.06 10.76
N GLY A 21 -10.73 13.74 10.18
CA GLY A 21 -10.85 12.72 9.15
C GLY A 21 -10.23 13.13 7.81
N SER A 22 -10.45 14.39 7.37
CA SER A 22 -9.95 14.87 6.09
C SER A 22 -8.46 15.13 6.07
N VAL A 23 -7.86 15.55 7.18
CA VAL A 23 -6.40 15.72 7.29
C VAL A 23 -5.69 14.36 7.25
N ILE A 24 -6.25 13.35 7.89
CA ILE A 24 -5.71 11.99 7.85
C ILE A 24 -5.84 11.42 6.43
N GLN A 25 -6.97 11.61 5.76
CA GLN A 25 -7.17 11.16 4.38
C GLN A 25 -6.27 11.90 3.39
N ALA A 26 -6.13 13.21 3.52
CA ALA A 26 -5.24 14.00 2.67
C ALA A 26 -3.77 13.61 2.91
N GLY A 27 -3.35 13.44 4.16
CA GLY A 27 -2.02 12.95 4.50
C GLY A 27 -1.74 11.55 3.95
N TYR A 28 -2.73 10.65 4.01
CA TYR A 28 -2.63 9.31 3.44
C TYR A 28 -2.56 9.32 1.90
N ALA A 29 -3.37 10.14 1.24
CA ALA A 29 -3.36 10.30 -0.21
C ALA A 29 -2.04 10.89 -0.72
N ILE A 30 -1.49 11.87 -0.02
CA ILE A 30 -0.17 12.44 -0.34
C ILE A 30 0.91 11.37 -0.15
N ALA A 31 0.92 10.68 0.99
CA ALA A 31 1.91 9.64 1.28
C ALA A 31 1.83 8.48 0.27
N SER A 32 0.63 8.03 -0.13
CA SER A 32 0.45 6.97 -1.11
C SER A 32 0.93 7.35 -2.51
N ASN A 33 0.79 8.62 -2.92
CA ASN A 33 1.32 9.10 -4.18
C ASN A 33 2.86 9.12 -4.23
N TYR A 34 3.51 9.38 -3.09
CA TYR A 34 4.97 9.36 -2.99
C TYR A 34 5.56 7.96 -2.81
N SER A 35 4.78 7.03 -2.28
CA SER A 35 5.20 5.63 -2.09
C SER A 35 4.78 4.71 -3.25
N SER A 36 4.59 5.26 -4.43
CA SER A 36 4.36 4.48 -5.65
C SER A 36 5.60 3.64 -6.00
N PRO A 37 5.42 2.45 -6.58
CA PRO A 37 6.57 1.66 -7.03
C PRO A 37 7.38 2.43 -8.05
N THR A 38 8.71 2.34 -7.95
CA THR A 38 9.65 2.92 -8.92
C THR A 38 9.63 2.19 -10.26
N PHE A 39 9.21 0.93 -10.22
CA PHE A 39 9.13 0.08 -11.41
C PHE A 39 8.00 -0.93 -11.26
N VAL A 40 7.23 -1.11 -12.35
CA VAL A 40 6.22 -2.17 -12.49
C VAL A 40 6.38 -2.80 -13.85
N ASN A 41 6.47 -4.13 -13.90
CA ASN A 41 6.49 -4.90 -15.13
C ASN A 41 5.34 -5.91 -15.12
N GLY A 42 4.58 -5.97 -16.20
CA GLY A 42 3.34 -6.72 -16.33
C GLY A 42 2.10 -5.86 -16.20
N HIS A 43 0.93 -6.49 -16.28
CA HIS A 43 -0.36 -5.83 -16.13
C HIS A 43 -0.99 -6.21 -14.79
N PRO A 44 -1.80 -5.34 -14.17
CA PRO A 44 -2.51 -5.66 -12.93
C PRO A 44 -3.30 -6.97 -13.06
N ALA A 45 -3.04 -7.90 -12.15
CA ALA A 45 -3.62 -9.24 -12.20
C ALA A 45 -5.04 -9.25 -11.62
N ALA A 46 -5.97 -9.91 -12.32
CA ALA A 46 -7.36 -10.09 -11.88
C ALA A 46 -7.48 -11.40 -11.08
N ILE A 47 -6.98 -11.41 -9.84
CA ILE A 47 -7.00 -12.55 -8.93
C ILE A 47 -7.92 -12.32 -7.74
N SER A 48 -8.39 -13.37 -7.10
CA SER A 48 -9.26 -13.32 -5.90
C SER A 48 -8.59 -13.86 -4.65
N THR A 49 -7.60 -14.71 -4.83
CA THR A 49 -6.85 -15.33 -3.72
C THR A 49 -5.36 -15.36 -4.02
N VAL A 50 -4.56 -15.20 -2.97
CA VAL A 50 -3.11 -15.25 -3.08
C VAL A 50 -2.48 -15.98 -1.89
N CYS A 51 -1.49 -16.81 -2.16
CA CYS A 51 -0.63 -17.40 -1.15
C CYS A 51 0.66 -16.59 -1.04
N ILE A 52 0.91 -16.07 0.14
CA ILE A 52 2.14 -15.33 0.45
C ILE A 52 3.17 -16.31 0.97
N GLU A 53 4.31 -16.42 0.31
CA GLU A 53 5.43 -17.22 0.83
C GLU A 53 6.31 -16.35 1.72
N VAL A 54 6.51 -16.77 2.97
CA VAL A 54 7.33 -16.04 3.95
C VAL A 54 8.78 -16.04 3.51
N ASN A 55 9.35 -14.85 3.40
CA ASN A 55 10.81 -14.71 3.25
C ASN A 55 11.44 -14.49 4.62
N GLN A 56 12.14 -15.52 5.13
CA GLN A 56 12.78 -15.49 6.45
C GLN A 56 13.95 -14.51 6.54
N LEU A 57 14.46 -14.02 5.40
CA LEU A 57 15.53 -13.03 5.36
C LEU A 57 15.02 -11.60 5.57
N VAL A 58 13.69 -11.40 5.48
CA VAL A 58 13.05 -10.10 5.70
C VAL A 58 12.65 -9.98 7.16
N SER A 59 13.45 -9.29 7.95
CA SER A 59 13.24 -9.10 9.39
C SER A 59 12.49 -7.80 9.74
N VAL A 60 11.42 -7.50 9.03
CA VAL A 60 10.52 -6.37 9.31
C VAL A 60 9.21 -6.92 9.85
N GLY A 61 9.00 -6.78 11.15
CA GLY A 61 7.95 -7.50 11.87
C GLY A 61 6.51 -7.21 11.42
N ASP A 62 6.23 -6.04 10.88
CA ASP A 62 4.91 -5.63 10.38
C ASP A 62 4.73 -5.83 8.86
N PHE A 63 5.75 -6.35 8.14
CA PHE A 63 5.73 -6.45 6.68
C PHE A 63 4.60 -7.36 6.16
N VAL A 64 4.54 -8.60 6.64
CA VAL A 64 3.52 -9.57 6.18
C VAL A 64 2.10 -9.15 6.57
N PRO A 65 1.82 -8.71 7.80
CA PRO A 65 0.52 -8.14 8.14
C PRO A 65 0.12 -6.94 7.28
N ALA A 66 1.05 -6.03 6.99
CA ALA A 66 0.81 -4.89 6.13
C ALA A 66 0.51 -5.31 4.68
N LEU A 67 1.21 -6.32 4.16
CA LEU A 67 0.97 -6.89 2.84
C LEU A 67 -0.43 -7.54 2.75
N GLN A 68 -0.82 -8.30 3.76
CA GLN A 68 -2.17 -8.89 3.84
C GLN A 68 -3.26 -7.81 3.88
N LEU A 69 -3.03 -6.73 4.63
CA LEU A 69 -3.95 -5.61 4.71
C LEU A 69 -4.08 -4.90 3.35
N ALA A 70 -2.97 -4.68 2.64
CA ALA A 70 -2.98 -4.07 1.31
C ALA A 70 -3.77 -4.90 0.28
N LEU A 71 -3.61 -6.23 0.30
CA LEU A 71 -4.37 -7.15 -0.54
C LEU A 71 -5.87 -7.14 -0.19
N ASN A 72 -6.20 -7.18 1.10
CA ASN A 72 -7.59 -7.16 1.57
C ASN A 72 -8.32 -5.89 1.14
N ARG A 73 -7.65 -4.73 1.18
CA ARG A 73 -8.21 -3.45 0.68
C ARG A 73 -8.61 -3.50 -0.79
N ARG A 74 -7.99 -4.37 -1.58
CA ARG A 74 -8.33 -4.64 -2.98
C ARG A 74 -9.32 -5.81 -3.16
N GLY A 75 -9.91 -6.30 -2.07
CA GLY A 75 -10.85 -7.41 -2.10
C GLY A 75 -10.21 -8.79 -2.34
N ILE A 76 -8.89 -8.91 -2.17
CA ILE A 76 -8.15 -10.14 -2.38
C ILE A 76 -7.91 -10.82 -1.04
N ARG A 77 -8.27 -12.09 -0.95
CA ARG A 77 -7.99 -12.93 0.23
C ARG A 77 -6.56 -13.45 0.15
N SER A 78 -5.87 -13.46 1.29
CA SER A 78 -4.50 -13.95 1.36
C SER A 78 -4.32 -14.95 2.50
N ALA A 79 -3.44 -15.93 2.29
CA ALA A 79 -2.98 -16.85 3.30
C ALA A 79 -1.45 -16.92 3.26
N VAL A 80 -0.84 -17.14 4.42
CA VAL A 80 0.62 -17.11 4.59
C VAL A 80 1.13 -18.54 4.75
N TYR A 81 2.19 -18.88 4.05
CA TYR A 81 2.81 -20.18 4.01
C TYR A 81 4.33 -20.08 4.17
N ASN A 82 4.93 -21.12 4.73
CA ASN A 82 6.38 -21.26 4.68
C ASN A 82 6.84 -21.53 3.23
N PRO A 83 8.09 -21.20 2.90
CA PRO A 83 8.63 -21.43 1.57
C PRO A 83 8.41 -22.86 1.08
N GLY A 84 7.86 -22.99 -0.12
CA GLY A 84 7.60 -24.28 -0.75
C GLY A 84 6.42 -25.10 -0.16
N THR A 85 5.69 -24.58 0.84
CA THR A 85 4.55 -25.31 1.45
C THR A 85 3.20 -24.81 0.96
N ALA A 86 3.16 -23.79 0.10
CA ALA A 86 1.92 -23.31 -0.47
C ALA A 86 1.24 -24.38 -1.31
N PRO A 87 -0.07 -24.63 -1.13
CA PRO A 87 -0.78 -25.69 -1.85
C PRO A 87 -0.83 -25.39 -3.36
N ALA A 88 -0.85 -26.45 -4.17
CA ALA A 88 -0.96 -26.31 -5.63
C ALA A 88 -2.27 -25.64 -6.07
N SER A 89 -3.28 -25.64 -5.22
CA SER A 89 -4.58 -24.98 -5.44
C SER A 89 -4.56 -23.46 -5.26
N CYS A 90 -3.42 -22.85 -4.90
CA CYS A 90 -3.30 -21.41 -4.87
C CYS A 90 -3.54 -20.81 -6.25
N GLU A 91 -4.48 -19.87 -6.35
CA GLU A 91 -4.74 -19.15 -7.61
C GLU A 91 -3.49 -18.40 -8.08
N ALA A 92 -2.82 -17.72 -7.14
CA ALA A 92 -1.54 -17.05 -7.38
C ALA A 92 -0.65 -17.14 -6.14
N ARG A 93 0.66 -17.05 -6.33
CA ARG A 93 1.66 -16.95 -5.26
C ARG A 93 2.34 -15.59 -5.30
N LEU A 94 2.48 -14.99 -4.14
CA LEU A 94 3.23 -13.75 -3.96
C LEU A 94 4.52 -14.06 -3.20
N VAL A 95 5.63 -13.77 -3.84
CA VAL A 95 6.95 -13.79 -3.22
C VAL A 95 7.46 -12.36 -3.11
N TYR A 96 8.24 -12.10 -2.09
CA TYR A 96 8.75 -10.77 -1.81
C TYR A 96 10.18 -10.79 -1.30
N ASN A 97 10.87 -9.68 -1.50
CA ASN A 97 12.11 -9.36 -0.81
C ASN A 97 12.02 -7.93 -0.30
N ALA A 98 12.74 -7.63 0.79
CA ALA A 98 12.81 -6.27 1.30
C ALA A 98 14.15 -6.04 1.98
N SER A 99 14.70 -4.85 1.80
CA SER A 99 15.90 -4.39 2.46
C SER A 99 15.59 -3.17 3.32
N VAL A 100 16.28 -3.09 4.43
CA VAL A 100 16.22 -1.96 5.35
C VAL A 100 17.54 -1.21 5.33
N ASP A 101 17.44 0.09 5.58
CA ASP A 101 18.58 0.97 5.73
C ASP A 101 18.35 1.89 6.92
N TYR A 102 19.36 2.65 7.32
CA TYR A 102 19.30 3.56 8.46
C TYR A 102 19.56 4.99 8.01
N GLY A 103 18.73 5.92 8.48
CA GLY A 103 18.87 7.33 8.16
C GLY A 103 18.39 8.22 9.28
N LYS A 104 18.86 9.46 9.28
CA LYS A 104 18.42 10.47 10.24
C LYS A 104 17.16 11.16 9.71
N ARG A 105 16.19 11.38 10.60
CA ARG A 105 15.06 12.29 10.34
C ARG A 105 15.51 13.72 10.54
N SER A 106 14.88 14.65 9.84
CA SER A 106 15.08 16.09 10.12
C SER A 106 14.83 16.35 11.60
N PHE A 107 15.75 17.07 12.23
CA PHE A 107 15.70 17.43 13.66
C PHE A 107 15.87 16.25 14.66
N ASN A 108 16.34 15.08 14.21
CA ASN A 108 16.67 13.96 15.10
C ASN A 108 18.00 13.34 14.69
N ASP A 109 18.96 13.37 15.60
CA ASP A 109 20.30 12.83 15.35
C ASP A 109 20.38 11.29 15.45
N ASN A 110 19.37 10.65 16.04
CA ASN A 110 19.34 9.20 16.15
C ASN A 110 18.96 8.57 14.80
N PRO A 111 19.74 7.61 14.28
CA PRO A 111 19.39 6.89 13.08
C PRO A 111 18.14 6.04 13.31
N VAL A 112 17.21 6.10 12.37
CA VAL A 112 15.97 5.33 12.36
C VAL A 112 15.99 4.38 11.19
N GLN A 113 15.60 3.14 11.42
CA GLN A 113 15.46 2.12 10.40
C GLN A 113 14.29 2.46 9.45
N TYR A 114 14.48 2.23 8.15
CA TYR A 114 13.44 2.38 7.14
C TYR A 114 13.57 1.32 6.04
N LEU A 115 12.45 1.01 5.40
CA LEU A 115 12.43 0.15 4.21
C LEU A 115 13.00 0.92 3.01
N SER A 116 14.15 0.50 2.53
CA SER A 116 14.87 1.15 1.41
C SER A 116 14.51 0.54 0.06
N VAL A 117 14.32 -0.77 0.00
CA VAL A 117 13.92 -1.50 -1.20
C VAL A 117 12.84 -2.51 -0.84
N ILE A 118 11.85 -2.67 -1.71
CA ILE A 118 10.84 -3.73 -1.66
C ILE A 118 10.69 -4.28 -3.08
N ASP A 119 10.82 -5.57 -3.25
CA ASP A 119 10.50 -6.29 -4.47
C ASP A 119 9.32 -7.22 -4.22
N LEU A 120 8.28 -7.12 -5.04
CA LEU A 120 7.12 -8.00 -5.03
C LEU A 120 7.02 -8.70 -6.38
N THR A 121 6.79 -10.00 -6.37
CA THR A 121 6.56 -10.80 -7.59
C THR A 121 5.33 -11.67 -7.39
N LEU A 122 4.36 -11.50 -8.30
CA LEU A 122 3.16 -12.30 -8.34
C LEU A 122 3.30 -13.35 -9.45
N LEU A 123 3.09 -14.62 -9.08
CA LEU A 123 3.20 -15.76 -9.98
C LEU A 123 1.87 -16.52 -10.04
N GLN A 124 1.55 -17.02 -11.23
CA GLN A 124 0.43 -17.94 -11.44
C GLN A 124 0.92 -19.12 -12.29
N GLN A 125 0.69 -20.33 -11.81
CA GLN A 125 1.14 -21.56 -12.49
C GLN A 125 2.64 -21.56 -12.86
N GLY A 126 3.47 -20.95 -12.00
CA GLY A 126 4.92 -20.84 -12.22
C GLY A 126 5.36 -19.70 -13.16
N GLN A 127 4.43 -18.99 -13.77
CA GLN A 127 4.72 -17.84 -14.62
C GLN A 127 4.59 -16.53 -13.84
N ILE A 128 5.47 -15.59 -14.09
CA ILE A 128 5.40 -14.24 -13.52
C ILE A 128 4.28 -13.48 -14.23
N LEU A 129 3.29 -13.01 -13.47
CA LEU A 129 2.24 -12.13 -13.95
C LEU A 129 2.65 -10.66 -13.89
N VAL A 130 3.16 -10.26 -12.73
CA VAL A 130 3.55 -8.88 -12.49
C VAL A 130 4.65 -8.82 -11.42
N THR A 131 5.58 -7.91 -11.63
CA THR A 131 6.61 -7.55 -10.63
C THR A 131 6.49 -6.06 -10.33
N ALA A 132 6.73 -5.70 -9.09
CA ALA A 132 6.82 -4.31 -8.67
C ALA A 132 8.02 -4.13 -7.76
N ARG A 133 8.77 -3.06 -7.99
CA ARG A 133 9.90 -2.65 -7.17
C ARG A 133 9.65 -1.25 -6.62
N TYR A 134 9.81 -1.11 -5.33
CA TYR A 134 9.94 0.16 -4.65
C TYR A 134 11.39 0.36 -4.24
N GLN A 135 11.91 1.54 -4.47
CA GLN A 135 13.21 1.97 -3.99
C GLN A 135 13.10 3.41 -3.49
N THR A 136 13.61 3.68 -2.31
CA THR A 136 13.64 5.03 -1.75
C THR A 136 14.39 5.97 -2.69
N GLY A 137 13.72 7.02 -3.16
CA GLY A 137 14.31 8.02 -4.05
C GLY A 137 15.31 8.91 -3.33
N GLU A 138 16.10 9.65 -4.11
CA GLU A 138 17.14 10.58 -3.59
C GLU A 138 16.55 11.66 -2.69
N LEU A 139 15.39 12.20 -3.02
CA LEU A 139 14.68 13.19 -2.20
C LEU A 139 14.07 12.60 -0.92
N GLY A 140 13.92 11.27 -0.86
CA GLY A 140 13.57 10.51 0.34
C GLY A 140 12.34 10.98 1.11
N MET A 141 11.38 11.65 0.46
CA MET A 141 10.19 12.21 1.12
C MET A 141 9.32 11.14 1.78
N ASP A 142 9.33 9.94 1.22
CA ASP A 142 8.62 8.77 1.76
C ASP A 142 9.53 7.79 2.51
N ARG A 143 10.81 8.13 2.68
CA ARG A 143 11.83 7.27 3.30
C ARG A 143 11.34 6.63 4.59
N PHE A 144 10.76 7.43 5.47
CA PHE A 144 10.31 6.99 6.79
C PHE A 144 8.82 6.65 6.86
N SER A 145 8.13 6.52 5.71
CA SER A 145 6.78 5.98 5.70
C SER A 145 6.79 4.51 6.12
N ASN A 146 5.72 4.07 6.77
CA ASN A 146 5.60 2.70 7.26
C ASN A 146 5.39 1.69 6.10
N ALA A 147 5.56 0.40 6.40
CA ALA A 147 5.38 -0.68 5.44
C ALA A 147 3.99 -0.65 4.78
N SER A 148 2.93 -0.35 5.55
CA SER A 148 1.56 -0.31 5.04
C SER A 148 1.37 0.70 3.90
N VAL A 149 1.96 1.89 4.00
CA VAL A 149 1.85 2.93 2.97
C VAL A 149 2.54 2.48 1.67
N LYS A 150 3.79 1.99 1.79
CA LYS A 150 4.58 1.52 0.65
C LYS A 150 3.90 0.33 -0.05
N LEU A 151 3.53 -0.69 0.73
CA LEU A 151 2.89 -1.88 0.20
C LEU A 151 1.52 -1.61 -0.42
N ASN A 152 0.73 -0.69 0.15
CA ASN A 152 -0.54 -0.31 -0.44
C ASN A 152 -0.36 0.29 -1.84
N GLY A 153 0.58 1.22 -2.02
CA GLY A 153 0.89 1.80 -3.33
C GLY A 153 1.40 0.77 -4.35
N MET A 154 2.19 -0.21 -3.90
CA MET A 154 2.67 -1.29 -4.76
C MET A 154 1.55 -2.24 -5.19
N ILE A 155 0.77 -2.74 -4.23
CA ILE A 155 -0.35 -3.67 -4.50
C ILE A 155 -1.40 -3.02 -5.40
N GLU A 156 -1.64 -1.72 -5.23
CA GLU A 156 -2.54 -0.96 -6.12
C GLU A 156 -2.18 -1.08 -7.60
N LYS A 157 -0.90 -1.14 -7.92
CA LYS A 157 -0.42 -1.25 -9.30
C LYS A 157 -0.27 -2.69 -9.79
N MET A 158 -0.30 -3.67 -8.87
CA MET A 158 -0.11 -5.08 -9.20
C MET A 158 -1.40 -5.87 -9.41
N VAL A 159 -2.50 -5.43 -8.81
CA VAL A 159 -3.76 -6.18 -8.85
C VAL A 159 -4.96 -5.29 -9.16
N VAL A 160 -5.95 -5.89 -9.81
CA VAL A 160 -7.24 -5.21 -10.09
C VAL A 160 -8.05 -5.10 -8.79
N ASP A 161 -8.68 -3.95 -8.57
CA ASP A 161 -9.58 -3.76 -7.44
C ASP A 161 -10.85 -4.60 -7.61
N ARG A 162 -11.17 -5.39 -6.61
CA ARG A 162 -12.33 -6.27 -6.59
C ARG A 162 -13.35 -5.89 -5.51
N THR A 163 -13.16 -4.79 -4.81
CA THR A 163 -14.07 -4.36 -3.74
C THR A 163 -15.46 -4.05 -4.28
N GLU A 164 -15.54 -3.52 -5.50
CA GLU A 164 -16.83 -3.20 -6.16
C GLU A 164 -17.59 -4.45 -6.61
N LEU A 165 -16.91 -5.59 -6.77
CA LEU A 165 -17.52 -6.85 -7.20
C LEU A 165 -18.18 -7.63 -6.04
N ARG A 166 -18.04 -7.21 -4.80
CA ARG A 166 -18.76 -7.78 -3.66
C ARG A 166 -20.20 -7.26 -3.67
N PRO A 167 -21.21 -8.15 -3.81
CA PRO A 167 -22.59 -7.73 -3.63
C PRO A 167 -22.73 -7.08 -2.24
N ARG A 168 -23.21 -5.84 -2.20
CA ARG A 168 -23.56 -5.16 -0.95
C ARG A 168 -24.70 -5.97 -0.33
N THR A 169 -24.41 -6.72 0.71
CA THR A 169 -25.44 -7.31 1.56
C THR A 169 -26.15 -6.15 2.23
N ILE A 170 -27.29 -5.77 1.70
CA ILE A 170 -28.19 -4.80 2.33
C ILE A 170 -28.70 -5.50 3.59
N GLN A 171 -28.14 -5.16 4.74
CA GLN A 171 -28.75 -5.49 6.02
C GLN A 171 -30.03 -4.67 6.14
N THR A 172 -31.14 -5.29 5.77
CA THR A 172 -32.47 -4.75 6.08
C THR A 172 -32.61 -4.86 7.60
N SER A 173 -32.38 -3.77 8.30
CA SER A 173 -32.77 -3.65 9.70
C SER A 173 -34.29 -3.82 9.77
N GLN A 174 -34.73 -4.98 10.19
CA GLN A 174 -36.13 -5.14 10.62
C GLN A 174 -36.28 -4.36 11.92
N VAL A 175 -36.89 -3.20 11.83
CA VAL A 175 -37.42 -2.47 12.99
C VAL A 175 -38.72 -3.20 13.36
N ASN A 176 -38.70 -3.86 14.50
CA ASN A 176 -39.88 -4.31 15.22
C ASN A 176 -40.31 -3.24 16.21
#